data_081e05cfd2465da30a2770d8155f7456
#
_entry.id   081e05cfd2465da30a2770d8155f7456
#
_cell.length_a   1.000
_cell.length_b   1.000
_cell.length_c   1.000
_cell.angle_alpha   90.00
_cell.angle_beta   90.00
_cell.angle_gamma   90.00
#
_symmetry.space_group_name_H-M   'P 1'
#
loop_
_entity.id
_entity.type
_entity.pdbx_description
1 polymer ?
#
loop_
_entity_poly.entity_id
_entity_poly.type
_entity_poly.pdbx_seq_one_letter_code
_entity_poly.pdbx_strand_id
1 'polypeptide(L)'
;MWYEFFKYALFGPGVRALWHPRVVGKENIPTEGGVILACNHIAALDPIIVASMIDRKLTYPAKKELFAGDRGLWSKVVAWFLRAVEQVPLDRSGGRTSVNAMGSVERRLAEGGLVGIFPEGTRSSDGRLYKGKTGVARMTLGSGAPVVPVGISGTTVRRKVLGIPLLDHPTLILSLIHI
;
A
#
# COMPACT_ATOMS: atom_id res chain seq x y z
N MET A 1 1.30 -12.34 -13.33
CA MET A 1 2.16 -11.96 -14.48
C MET A 1 2.58 -10.49 -14.46
N TRP A 2 1.69 -9.47 -14.62
CA TRP A 2 2.11 -8.06 -14.61
C TRP A 2 2.62 -7.56 -13.24
N TYR A 3 2.02 -8.02 -12.15
CA TYR A 3 2.47 -7.66 -10.80
C TYR A 3 3.92 -8.09 -10.56
N GLU A 4 4.25 -9.34 -10.87
CA GLU A 4 5.60 -9.91 -10.73
C GLU A 4 6.60 -9.18 -11.63
N PHE A 5 6.21 -8.88 -12.88
CA PHE A 5 7.03 -8.09 -13.78
C PHE A 5 7.38 -6.71 -13.19
N PHE A 6 6.35 -5.95 -12.78
CA PHE A 6 6.59 -4.63 -12.19
C PHE A 6 7.40 -4.70 -10.91
N LYS A 7 7.12 -5.70 -10.07
CA LYS A 7 7.81 -5.86 -8.79
C LYS A 7 9.26 -6.29 -8.97
N TYR A 8 9.54 -7.32 -9.76
CA TYR A 8 10.86 -7.94 -9.81
C TYR A 8 11.74 -7.42 -10.95
N ALA A 9 11.16 -6.92 -12.04
CA ALA A 9 11.92 -6.42 -13.17
C ALA A 9 12.06 -4.89 -13.21
N LEU A 10 11.11 -4.14 -12.62
CA LEU A 10 11.11 -2.68 -12.71
C LEU A 10 11.24 -2.00 -11.35
N PHE A 11 10.19 -2.05 -10.51
CA PHE A 11 10.17 -1.27 -9.27
C PHE A 11 11.13 -1.80 -8.21
N GLY A 12 11.21 -3.12 -8.00
CA GLY A 12 12.09 -3.69 -6.98
C GLY A 12 13.57 -3.38 -7.21
N PRO A 13 14.13 -3.66 -8.39
CA PRO A 13 15.50 -3.27 -8.73
C PRO A 13 15.70 -1.76 -8.69
N GLY A 14 14.78 -0.98 -9.26
CA GLY A 14 14.85 0.49 -9.27
C GLY A 14 14.85 1.08 -7.85
N VAL A 15 13.94 0.63 -6.99
CA VAL A 15 13.84 1.07 -5.59
C VAL A 15 15.13 0.75 -4.82
N ARG A 16 15.67 -0.47 -5.00
CA ARG A 16 16.91 -0.88 -4.34
C ARG A 16 18.12 -0.10 -4.85
N ALA A 17 18.24 0.08 -6.17
CA ALA A 17 19.37 0.79 -6.76
C ALA A 17 19.38 2.28 -6.45
N LEU A 18 18.21 2.92 -6.41
CA LEU A 18 18.11 4.37 -6.23
C LEU A 18 18.12 4.80 -4.77
N TRP A 19 17.50 4.03 -3.88
CA TRP A 19 17.24 4.50 -2.50
C TRP A 19 17.71 3.55 -1.42
N HIS A 20 18.17 2.34 -1.74
CA HIS A 20 18.72 1.35 -0.78
C HIS A 20 17.86 1.20 0.48
N PRO A 21 16.55 0.90 0.36
CA PRO A 21 15.66 0.84 1.50
C PRO A 21 16.04 -0.27 2.47
N ARG A 22 15.90 0.01 3.76
CA ARG A 22 16.07 -0.98 4.83
C ARG A 22 14.73 -1.53 5.27
N VAL A 23 14.65 -2.83 5.53
CA VAL A 23 13.48 -3.49 6.08
C VAL A 23 13.87 -4.26 7.34
N VAL A 24 13.10 -4.07 8.40
CA VAL A 24 13.29 -4.75 9.70
C VAL A 24 11.97 -5.39 10.09
N GLY A 25 11.99 -6.61 10.59
CA GLY A 25 10.81 -7.34 11.04
C GLY A 25 9.97 -7.95 9.91
N LYS A 26 10.56 -8.22 8.74
CA LYS A 26 9.87 -8.82 7.59
C LYS A 26 9.29 -10.20 7.91
N GLU A 27 9.96 -10.93 8.79
CA GLU A 27 9.56 -12.22 9.36
C GLU A 27 8.24 -12.14 10.16
N ASN A 28 7.81 -10.96 10.57
CA ASN A 28 6.55 -10.74 11.27
C ASN A 28 5.32 -10.82 10.34
N ILE A 29 5.52 -10.87 9.04
CA ILE A 29 4.42 -11.09 8.10
C ILE A 29 4.15 -12.59 7.99
N PRO A 30 2.96 -13.07 8.36
CA PRO A 30 2.58 -14.45 8.13
C PRO A 30 2.78 -14.85 6.67
N THR A 31 3.34 -16.03 6.44
CA THR A 31 3.63 -16.52 5.08
C THR A 31 2.37 -16.89 4.32
N GLU A 32 1.31 -17.25 5.03
CA GLU A 32 0.02 -17.69 4.50
C GLU A 32 -1.15 -16.96 5.16
N GLY A 33 -2.33 -17.13 4.60
CA GLY A 33 -3.56 -16.49 5.09
C GLY A 33 -3.67 -14.99 4.75
N GLY A 34 -4.83 -14.44 5.05
CA GLY A 34 -5.09 -13.01 4.87
C GLY A 34 -4.36 -12.18 5.92
N VAL A 35 -3.71 -11.10 5.53
CA VAL A 35 -2.97 -10.23 6.45
C VAL A 35 -3.19 -8.77 6.06
N ILE A 36 -3.31 -7.89 7.03
CA ILE A 36 -3.42 -6.45 6.85
C ILE A 36 -2.10 -5.79 7.27
N LEU A 37 -1.44 -5.07 6.34
CA LEU A 37 -0.33 -4.17 6.68
C LEU A 37 -0.87 -2.77 6.94
N ALA A 38 -0.80 -2.29 8.17
CA ALA A 38 -1.23 -0.96 8.55
C ALA A 38 -0.03 0.00 8.57
N CYS A 39 0.09 0.83 7.53
CA CYS A 39 1.24 1.69 7.29
C CYS A 39 0.91 3.15 7.58
N ASN A 40 1.83 3.94 8.16
CA ASN A 40 1.74 5.40 8.09
C ASN A 40 2.01 5.88 6.65
N HIS A 41 1.53 7.08 6.30
CA HIS A 41 1.63 7.58 4.93
C HIS A 41 2.28 8.96 4.87
N ILE A 42 3.52 9.03 4.37
CA ILE A 42 4.31 10.27 4.31
C ILE A 42 4.46 10.75 2.86
N ALA A 43 4.66 9.83 1.93
CA ALA A 43 4.99 10.17 0.54
C ALA A 43 4.17 9.38 -0.49
N ALA A 44 4.06 9.91 -1.70
CA ALA A 44 3.36 9.23 -2.79
C ALA A 44 4.01 7.91 -3.21
N LEU A 45 5.30 7.73 -2.92
CA LEU A 45 6.07 6.52 -3.25
C LEU A 45 5.93 5.41 -2.21
N ASP A 46 5.36 5.67 -1.02
CA ASP A 46 5.24 4.66 0.03
C ASP A 46 4.63 3.33 -0.45
N PRO A 47 3.50 3.31 -1.19
CA PRO A 47 2.91 2.05 -1.64
C PRO A 47 3.84 1.25 -2.54
N ILE A 48 4.61 1.93 -3.40
CA ILE A 48 5.55 1.30 -4.33
C ILE A 48 6.74 0.74 -3.56
N ILE A 49 7.30 1.51 -2.63
CA ILE A 49 8.45 1.09 -1.81
C ILE A 49 8.06 -0.12 -0.96
N VAL A 50 6.93 -0.06 -0.24
CA VAL A 50 6.47 -1.20 0.58
C VAL A 50 6.22 -2.43 -0.28
N ALA A 51 5.47 -2.32 -1.38
CA ALA A 51 5.19 -3.45 -2.28
C ALA A 51 6.46 -4.07 -2.88
N SER A 52 7.48 -3.24 -3.15
CA SER A 52 8.76 -3.69 -3.71
C SER A 52 9.63 -4.43 -2.70
N MET A 53 9.43 -4.20 -1.40
CA MET A 53 10.28 -4.75 -0.34
C MET A 53 9.67 -5.95 0.38
N ILE A 54 8.36 -6.17 0.26
CA ILE A 54 7.66 -7.32 0.86
C ILE A 54 7.58 -8.46 -0.15
N ASP A 55 7.81 -9.71 0.25
CA ASP A 55 7.86 -10.85 -0.68
C ASP A 55 6.49 -11.23 -1.23
N ARG A 56 5.46 -11.22 -0.38
CA ARG A 56 4.08 -11.52 -0.76
C ARG A 56 3.53 -10.44 -1.69
N LYS A 57 2.55 -10.81 -2.51
CA LYS A 57 1.81 -9.89 -3.37
C LYS A 57 0.95 -8.97 -2.50
N LEU A 58 1.22 -7.66 -2.59
CA LEU A 58 0.58 -6.64 -1.77
C LEU A 58 -0.45 -5.87 -2.60
N THR A 59 -1.68 -5.86 -2.13
CA THR A 59 -2.82 -5.16 -2.75
C THR A 59 -3.20 -3.95 -1.90
N TYR A 60 -3.39 -2.79 -2.52
CA TYR A 60 -3.88 -1.59 -1.84
C TYR A 60 -5.29 -1.21 -2.30
N PRO A 61 -6.17 -0.81 -1.38
CA PRO A 61 -7.40 -0.12 -1.77
C PRO A 61 -7.08 1.29 -2.28
N ALA A 62 -7.36 1.54 -3.54
CA ALA A 62 -7.16 2.81 -4.21
C ALA A 62 -8.50 3.47 -4.59
N LYS A 63 -8.53 4.80 -4.72
CA LYS A 63 -9.75 5.54 -5.08
C LYS A 63 -10.34 4.99 -6.38
N LYS A 64 -11.65 4.69 -6.39
CA LYS A 64 -12.33 4.10 -7.56
C LYS A 64 -12.22 4.97 -8.81
N GLU A 65 -12.15 6.30 -8.64
CA GLU A 65 -12.03 7.27 -9.72
C GLU A 65 -10.72 7.09 -10.52
N LEU A 66 -9.68 6.52 -9.90
CA LEU A 66 -8.41 6.22 -10.57
C LEU A 66 -8.55 5.05 -11.57
N PHE A 67 -9.60 4.22 -11.42
CA PHE A 67 -9.87 3.10 -12.31
C PHE A 67 -10.80 3.47 -13.48
N ALA A 68 -11.40 4.66 -13.49
CA ALA A 68 -12.33 5.10 -14.53
C ALA A 68 -11.61 5.31 -15.87
N GLY A 69 -10.43 5.93 -15.86
CA GLY A 69 -9.68 6.20 -17.09
C GLY A 69 -10.32 7.25 -18.00
N ASP A 70 -11.14 8.13 -17.44
CA ASP A 70 -12.01 9.10 -18.14
C ASP A 70 -11.38 10.47 -18.36
N ARG A 71 -10.21 10.74 -17.76
CA ARG A 71 -9.53 12.05 -17.77
C ARG A 71 -8.33 12.10 -18.71
N GLY A 72 -8.48 11.59 -19.95
CA GLY A 72 -7.45 11.60 -20.97
C GLY A 72 -6.49 10.38 -20.93
N LEU A 73 -5.47 10.40 -21.78
CA LEU A 73 -4.57 9.26 -21.99
C LEU A 73 -3.85 8.82 -20.71
N TRP A 74 -3.38 9.78 -19.91
CA TRP A 74 -2.69 9.48 -18.66
C TRP A 74 -3.58 8.73 -17.66
N SER A 75 -4.85 9.13 -17.54
CA SER A 75 -5.79 8.42 -16.64
C SER A 75 -6.07 7.00 -17.09
N LYS A 76 -6.09 6.74 -18.43
CA LYS A 76 -6.20 5.39 -18.98
C LYS A 76 -4.98 4.53 -18.61
N VAL A 77 -3.78 5.08 -18.71
CA VAL A 77 -2.54 4.39 -18.31
C VAL A 77 -2.55 4.05 -16.83
N VAL A 78 -2.94 5.00 -15.97
CA VAL A 78 -3.07 4.77 -14.52
C VAL A 78 -4.11 3.69 -14.22
N ALA A 79 -5.29 3.77 -14.84
CA ALA A 79 -6.36 2.78 -14.67
C ALA A 79 -5.92 1.38 -15.11
N TRP A 80 -5.24 1.28 -16.25
CA TRP A 80 -4.67 0.03 -16.74
C TRP A 80 -3.63 -0.52 -15.75
N PHE A 81 -2.67 0.31 -15.31
CA PHE A 81 -1.64 -0.08 -14.36
C PHE A 81 -2.24 -0.61 -13.05
N LEU A 82 -3.19 0.11 -12.45
CA LEU A 82 -3.83 -0.32 -11.19
C LEU A 82 -4.53 -1.66 -11.32
N ARG A 83 -5.20 -1.91 -12.47
CA ARG A 83 -5.80 -3.23 -12.76
C ARG A 83 -4.73 -4.29 -12.99
N ALA A 84 -3.68 -3.97 -13.75
CA ALA A 84 -2.59 -4.89 -14.06
C ALA A 84 -1.84 -5.37 -12.81
N VAL A 85 -1.70 -4.49 -11.80
CA VAL A 85 -1.10 -4.83 -10.48
C VAL A 85 -2.15 -5.23 -9.45
N GLU A 86 -3.39 -5.50 -9.87
CA GLU A 86 -4.49 -6.03 -9.06
C GLU A 86 -4.80 -5.19 -7.80
N GLN A 87 -4.77 -3.86 -7.94
CA GLN A 87 -5.24 -2.99 -6.88
C GLN A 87 -6.77 -3.01 -6.79
N VAL A 88 -7.31 -2.81 -5.60
CA VAL A 88 -8.75 -2.89 -5.34
C VAL A 88 -9.38 -1.49 -5.35
N PRO A 89 -10.42 -1.24 -6.17
CA PRO A 89 -11.12 0.03 -6.14
C PRO A 89 -11.89 0.20 -4.83
N LEU A 90 -11.69 1.34 -4.16
CA LEU A 90 -12.36 1.72 -2.92
C LEU A 90 -13.20 2.98 -3.15
N ASP A 91 -14.51 2.84 -2.94
CA ASP A 91 -15.42 3.98 -2.88
C ASP A 91 -15.35 4.64 -1.50
N ARG A 92 -14.97 5.91 -1.48
CA ARG A 92 -14.82 6.70 -0.25
C ARG A 92 -15.96 7.68 -0.03
N SER A 93 -17.02 7.62 -0.85
CA SER A 93 -18.16 8.56 -0.78
C SER A 93 -19.03 8.40 0.48
N GLY A 94 -18.77 7.37 1.28
CA GLY A 94 -19.49 7.11 2.53
C GLY A 94 -20.79 6.30 2.35
N GLY A 95 -21.47 5.96 3.46
CA GLY A 95 -22.73 5.24 3.45
C GLY A 95 -22.61 3.76 3.03
N ARG A 96 -23.69 3.22 2.44
CA ARG A 96 -23.80 1.82 1.98
C ARG A 96 -22.76 1.44 0.93
N THR A 97 -22.31 2.38 0.11
CA THR A 97 -21.24 2.19 -0.89
C THR A 97 -19.88 1.87 -0.25
N SER A 98 -19.62 2.41 0.94
CA SER A 98 -18.42 2.10 1.72
C SER A 98 -18.41 0.62 2.20
N VAL A 99 -19.59 0.06 2.48
CA VAL A 99 -19.74 -1.36 2.89
C VAL A 99 -19.41 -2.30 1.72
N ASN A 100 -19.90 -2.00 0.52
CA ASN A 100 -19.62 -2.81 -0.68
C ASN A 100 -18.14 -2.73 -1.09
N ALA A 101 -17.50 -1.58 -0.88
CA ALA A 101 -16.06 -1.43 -1.13
C ALA A 101 -15.20 -2.19 -0.13
N MET A 102 -15.66 -2.36 1.11
CA MET A 102 -15.01 -3.22 2.10
C MET A 102 -15.10 -4.70 1.72
N GLY A 103 -16.23 -5.15 1.13
CA GLY A 103 -16.38 -6.52 0.66
C GLY A 103 -15.32 -6.99 -0.35
N SER A 104 -14.78 -6.08 -1.16
CA SER A 104 -13.67 -6.42 -2.08
C SER A 104 -12.35 -6.67 -1.34
N VAL A 105 -12.09 -5.90 -0.27
CA VAL A 105 -10.91 -6.08 0.58
C VAL A 105 -11.07 -7.35 1.43
N GLU A 106 -12.23 -7.55 2.03
CA GLU A 106 -12.55 -8.75 2.82
C GLU A 106 -12.43 -10.02 1.98
N ARG A 107 -12.92 -10.01 0.74
CA ARG A 107 -12.73 -11.12 -0.20
C ARG A 107 -11.25 -11.39 -0.45
N ARG A 108 -10.44 -10.35 -0.69
CA ARG A 108 -9.01 -10.52 -0.89
C ARG A 108 -8.31 -11.12 0.32
N LEU A 109 -8.72 -10.74 1.53
CA LEU A 109 -8.21 -11.32 2.77
C LEU A 109 -8.67 -12.78 2.93
N ALA A 110 -9.93 -13.10 2.63
CA ALA A 110 -10.45 -14.47 2.68
C ALA A 110 -9.75 -15.40 1.68
N GLU A 111 -9.30 -14.88 0.54
CA GLU A 111 -8.48 -15.58 -0.46
C GLU A 111 -7.01 -15.74 0.00
N GLY A 112 -6.67 -15.35 1.22
CA GLY A 112 -5.31 -15.41 1.75
C GLY A 112 -4.41 -14.28 1.27
N GLY A 113 -4.98 -13.17 0.77
CA GLY A 113 -4.22 -12.04 0.22
C GLY A 113 -3.63 -11.12 1.29
N LEU A 114 -2.51 -10.46 0.95
CA LEU A 114 -1.91 -9.40 1.76
C LEU A 114 -2.47 -8.04 1.31
N VAL A 115 -3.04 -7.29 2.24
CA VAL A 115 -3.66 -5.98 1.98
C VAL A 115 -2.91 -4.90 2.74
N GLY A 116 -2.38 -3.91 2.02
CA GLY A 116 -1.79 -2.71 2.60
C GLY A 116 -2.84 -1.61 2.76
N ILE A 117 -2.83 -0.96 3.89
CA ILE A 117 -3.73 0.17 4.16
C ILE A 117 -2.96 1.29 4.86
N PHE A 118 -3.35 2.51 4.55
CA PHE A 118 -2.90 3.70 5.24
C PHE A 118 -4.05 4.21 6.13
N PRO A 119 -4.04 3.91 7.44
CA PRO A 119 -5.16 4.21 8.34
C PRO A 119 -5.52 5.69 8.40
N GLU A 120 -4.54 6.57 8.21
CA GLU A 120 -4.74 8.02 8.17
C GLU A 120 -5.65 8.47 7.02
N GLY A 121 -5.73 7.70 5.94
CA GLY A 121 -6.57 7.94 4.76
C GLY A 121 -6.07 9.05 3.85
N THR A 122 -5.00 9.74 4.23
CA THR A 122 -4.30 10.76 3.45
C THR A 122 -2.82 10.76 3.82
N ARG A 123 -2.00 11.42 3.02
CA ARG A 123 -0.59 11.60 3.34
C ARG A 123 -0.43 12.67 4.43
N SER A 124 0.51 12.44 5.34
CA SER A 124 0.97 13.46 6.27
C SER A 124 1.64 14.61 5.51
N SER A 125 1.29 15.83 5.83
CA SER A 125 1.88 17.03 5.20
C SER A 125 3.14 17.52 5.92
N ASP A 126 3.32 17.13 7.17
CA ASP A 126 4.42 17.57 8.05
C ASP A 126 5.29 16.42 8.58
N GLY A 127 5.05 15.19 8.09
CA GLY A 127 5.78 13.99 8.49
C GLY A 127 5.34 13.38 9.83
N ARG A 128 4.36 13.98 10.51
CA ARG A 128 3.83 13.45 11.78
C ARG A 128 2.84 12.32 11.52
N LEU A 129 2.72 11.42 12.48
CA LEU A 129 1.71 10.38 12.50
C LEU A 129 0.37 10.98 12.94
N TYR A 130 -0.65 10.81 12.12
CA TYR A 130 -2.00 11.27 12.41
C TYR A 130 -2.91 10.12 12.86
N LYS A 131 -4.01 10.50 13.53
CA LYS A 131 -5.01 9.54 13.99
C LYS A 131 -5.56 8.68 12.85
N GLY A 132 -5.46 7.37 13.00
CA GLY A 132 -6.03 6.40 12.07
C GLY A 132 -7.56 6.40 12.10
N LYS A 133 -8.16 6.17 10.94
CA LYS A 133 -9.60 5.95 10.79
C LYS A 133 -9.96 4.51 11.16
N THR A 134 -11.21 4.26 11.49
CA THR A 134 -11.73 2.96 11.96
C THR A 134 -11.76 1.86 10.87
N GLY A 135 -11.36 2.17 9.63
CA GLY A 135 -11.39 1.21 8.51
C GLY A 135 -10.60 -0.05 8.77
N VAL A 136 -9.39 0.08 9.34
CA VAL A 136 -8.55 -1.09 9.69
C VAL A 136 -9.26 -1.98 10.69
N ALA A 137 -9.77 -1.42 11.79
CA ALA A 137 -10.48 -2.17 12.81
C ALA A 137 -11.69 -2.92 12.24
N ARG A 138 -12.47 -2.29 11.36
CA ARG A 138 -13.61 -2.94 10.69
C ARG A 138 -13.16 -4.10 9.80
N MET A 139 -12.10 -3.93 9.02
CA MET A 139 -11.54 -4.99 8.17
C MET A 139 -11.05 -6.16 9.02
N THR A 140 -10.34 -5.88 10.12
CA THR A 140 -9.84 -6.90 11.04
C THR A 140 -11.00 -7.69 11.68
N LEU A 141 -11.99 -7.00 12.22
CA LEU A 141 -13.15 -7.64 12.86
C LEU A 141 -14.01 -8.42 11.85
N GLY A 142 -14.15 -7.93 10.61
CA GLY A 142 -14.92 -8.60 9.57
C GLY A 142 -14.22 -9.82 8.96
N SER A 143 -12.90 -9.78 8.84
CA SER A 143 -12.13 -10.85 8.18
C SER A 143 -11.41 -11.79 9.14
N GLY A 144 -11.21 -11.42 10.41
CA GLY A 144 -10.34 -12.15 11.35
C GLY A 144 -8.84 -12.08 10.98
N ALA A 145 -8.46 -11.30 9.96
CA ALA A 145 -7.08 -11.22 9.50
C ALA A 145 -6.20 -10.47 10.51
N PRO A 146 -4.99 -10.97 10.81
CA PRO A 146 -4.05 -10.27 11.67
C PRO A 146 -3.59 -8.96 11.04
N VAL A 147 -3.27 -7.98 11.90
CA VAL A 147 -2.73 -6.68 11.50
C VAL A 147 -1.25 -6.62 11.84
N VAL A 148 -0.43 -6.29 10.87
CA VAL A 148 0.99 -6.01 11.05
C VAL A 148 1.21 -4.50 10.86
N PRO A 149 1.55 -3.75 11.92
CA PRO A 149 1.91 -2.35 11.79
C PRO A 149 3.23 -2.18 11.05
N VAL A 150 3.27 -1.20 10.17
CA VAL A 150 4.45 -0.86 9.39
C VAL A 150 4.78 0.60 9.57
N GLY A 151 5.87 0.88 10.27
CA GLY A 151 6.44 2.22 10.36
C GLY A 151 7.28 2.53 9.13
N ILE A 152 6.92 3.58 8.39
CA ILE A 152 7.65 4.07 7.21
C ILE A 152 8.33 5.38 7.56
N SER A 153 9.61 5.49 7.23
CA SER A 153 10.37 6.73 7.36
C SER A 153 11.33 6.92 6.17
N GLY A 154 11.86 8.13 6.01
CA GLY A 154 12.85 8.43 4.97
C GLY A 154 12.31 8.48 3.53
N THR A 155 11.00 8.41 3.31
CA THR A 155 10.39 8.45 1.97
C THR A 155 10.05 9.86 1.48
N THR A 156 10.27 10.88 2.31
CA THR A 156 10.08 12.28 1.92
C THR A 156 11.10 12.69 0.86
N VAL A 157 10.62 13.33 -0.20
CA VAL A 157 11.47 13.82 -1.29
C VAL A 157 12.24 15.05 -0.82
N ARG A 158 13.56 14.95 -0.65
CA ARG A 158 14.43 16.09 -0.30
C ARG A 158 14.72 16.98 -1.50
N ARG A 159 15.05 16.38 -2.64
CA ARG A 159 15.30 17.06 -3.91
C ARG A 159 15.08 16.11 -5.08
N LYS A 160 15.05 16.66 -6.28
CA LYS A 160 15.04 15.86 -7.53
C LYS A 160 16.32 16.09 -8.30
N VAL A 161 16.88 15.03 -8.87
CA VAL A 161 18.02 15.07 -9.78
C VAL A 161 17.59 14.40 -11.07
N LEU A 162 17.62 15.10 -12.19
CA LEU A 162 17.12 14.65 -13.49
C LEU A 162 15.69 14.10 -13.43
N GLY A 163 14.82 14.72 -12.61
CA GLY A 163 13.43 14.28 -12.41
C GLY A 163 13.26 13.11 -11.42
N ILE A 164 14.34 12.45 -10.99
CA ILE A 164 14.31 11.35 -10.02
C ILE A 164 14.29 11.94 -8.61
N PRO A 165 13.30 11.56 -7.76
CA PRO A 165 13.26 12.00 -6.39
C PRO A 165 14.39 11.36 -5.57
N LEU A 166 15.15 12.16 -4.83
CA LEU A 166 16.10 11.69 -3.85
C LEU A 166 15.42 11.60 -2.48
N LEU A 167 15.42 10.39 -1.93
CA LEU A 167 14.83 10.07 -0.63
C LEU A 167 15.92 9.97 0.43
N ASP A 168 15.52 9.97 1.69
CA ASP A 168 16.42 9.93 2.84
C ASP A 168 16.51 8.53 3.45
N HIS A 169 17.06 7.59 2.71
CA HIS A 169 17.20 6.19 3.13
C HIS A 169 15.89 5.58 3.66
N PRO A 170 14.95 5.23 2.78
CA PRO A 170 13.67 4.66 3.20
C PRO A 170 13.86 3.49 4.14
N THR A 171 13.16 3.52 5.27
CA THR A 171 13.19 2.45 6.27
C THR A 171 11.77 1.99 6.55
N LEU A 172 11.57 0.67 6.54
CA LEU A 172 10.34 -0.02 6.90
C LEU A 172 10.59 -0.83 8.16
N ILE A 173 9.80 -0.58 9.20
CA ILE A 173 9.84 -1.34 10.45
C ILE A 173 8.49 -2.02 10.61
N LEU A 174 8.49 -3.36 10.59
CA LEU A 174 7.30 -4.17 10.77
C LEU A 174 7.31 -4.70 12.20
N SER A 175 6.24 -4.42 12.93
CA SER A 175 6.10 -4.81 14.32
C SER A 175 5.17 -6.01 14.45
N LEU A 176 5.37 -6.83 15.48
CA LEU A 176 4.37 -7.80 15.93
C LEU A 176 3.32 -7.07 16.74
N ILE A 177 2.05 -7.18 16.36
CA ILE A 177 0.94 -7.00 17.28
C ILE A 177 0.26 -8.35 17.42
N HIS A 178 0.28 -8.89 18.62
CA HIS A 178 -0.63 -9.97 19.00
C HIS A 178 -1.97 -9.31 19.31
N ILE A 179 -2.96 -9.54 18.45
CA ILE A 179 -4.37 -9.27 18.74
C ILE A 179 -5.03 -10.61 19.08
#